data_5aad3d982c916c18cd755765b2748bb9
#
_entry.id   5aad3d982c916c18cd755765b2748bb9
#
_cell.length_a   1.000
_cell.length_b   1.000
_cell.length_c   1.000
_cell.angle_alpha   90.00
_cell.angle_beta   90.00
_cell.angle_gamma   90.00
#
_symmetry.space_group_name_H-M   'P 1'
#
loop_
_entity.id
_entity.type
_entity.pdbx_description
1 polymer ?
#
loop_
_entity_poly.entity_id
_entity_poly.type
_entity_poly.pdbx_seq_one_letter_code
_entity_poly.pdbx_strand_id
1 'polypeptide(L)'
;MDGTYYKEWSAALHREMEFKRYGHGGTPVLALPARGGRFYDWENNALPEAVAALLQAGKLQLFCADGIDAESLLAGNDTPRRRAEMQEKYFCYLTEELAPRILELTAAPKAADAKAEKADKTAEKTELWCAGVDTGAYQAVNCRLRRPALFAGAIGLSGLYDAARFFGGEADDLILRNSPLKALPENGIYDRKLLAAADENSLLLCAGQGGYEDDARADTEALRAALDAAALPCHVEIWGSDVSHDWYWWGKEFGLFAARIFG
;
A
#
# COMPACT_ATOMS: atom_id res chain seq x y z
N MET A 1 -5.93 -13.73 14.91
CA MET A 1 -6.82 -14.26 13.84
C MET A 1 -6.01 -15.18 12.93
N ASP A 2 -6.55 -16.35 12.51
CA ASP A 2 -5.80 -17.25 11.63
C ASP A 2 -5.82 -16.77 10.18
N GLY A 3 -4.64 -16.68 9.56
CA GLY A 3 -4.48 -16.33 8.16
C GLY A 3 -3.96 -17.49 7.33
N THR A 4 -4.23 -17.49 6.03
CA THR A 4 -3.69 -18.47 5.09
C THR A 4 -2.36 -17.99 4.55
N TYR A 5 -1.31 -18.78 4.75
CA TYR A 5 0.06 -18.48 4.34
C TYR A 5 0.32 -18.96 2.91
N TYR A 6 1.08 -18.14 2.17
CA TYR A 6 1.54 -18.40 0.81
C TYR A 6 3.04 -18.14 0.69
N LYS A 7 3.70 -18.93 -0.12
CA LYS A 7 5.10 -18.78 -0.51
C LYS A 7 5.21 -19.12 -1.99
N GLU A 8 5.48 -18.12 -2.81
CA GLU A 8 5.41 -18.24 -4.26
C GLU A 8 6.65 -17.62 -4.92
N TRP A 9 7.09 -18.18 -6.04
CA TRP A 9 8.25 -17.68 -6.77
C TRP A 9 7.95 -16.35 -7.46
N SER A 10 8.82 -15.36 -7.26
CA SER A 10 8.81 -14.08 -7.97
C SER A 10 9.85 -14.10 -9.11
N ALA A 11 9.40 -13.90 -10.34
CA ALA A 11 10.26 -13.74 -11.48
C ALA A 11 11.00 -12.39 -11.48
N ALA A 12 10.35 -11.31 -11.03
CA ALA A 12 10.96 -9.99 -10.91
C ALA A 12 12.12 -9.95 -9.92
N LEU A 13 11.98 -10.66 -8.79
CA LEU A 13 12.95 -10.67 -7.69
C LEU A 13 13.88 -11.90 -7.72
N HIS A 14 13.62 -12.89 -8.58
CA HIS A 14 14.37 -14.16 -8.69
C HIS A 14 14.48 -14.92 -7.37
N ARG A 15 13.38 -14.96 -6.60
CA ARG A 15 13.30 -15.67 -5.32
C ARG A 15 11.88 -15.98 -4.91
N GLU A 16 11.72 -16.80 -3.88
CA GLU A 16 10.43 -16.98 -3.23
C GLU A 16 10.09 -15.75 -2.39
N MET A 17 8.83 -15.29 -2.53
CA MET A 17 8.24 -14.23 -1.73
C MET A 17 7.09 -14.79 -0.92
N GLU A 18 6.88 -14.21 0.25
CA GLU A 18 5.91 -14.70 1.23
C GLU A 18 4.80 -13.67 1.46
N PHE A 19 3.58 -14.16 1.60
CA PHE A 19 2.46 -13.32 2.02
C PHE A 19 1.42 -14.14 2.79
N LYS A 20 0.55 -13.46 3.52
CA LYS A 20 -0.50 -14.07 4.32
C LYS A 20 -1.83 -13.39 4.09
N ARG A 21 -2.90 -14.18 3.85
CA ARG A 21 -4.25 -13.70 3.63
C ARG A 21 -5.09 -13.84 4.89
N TYR A 22 -5.82 -12.79 5.26
CA TYR A 22 -6.83 -12.76 6.31
C TYR A 22 -8.18 -12.40 5.70
N GLY A 23 -9.25 -12.98 6.23
CA GLY A 23 -10.60 -12.80 5.69
C GLY A 23 -10.90 -13.75 4.54
N HIS A 24 -12.14 -13.67 4.03
CA HIS A 24 -12.67 -14.67 3.10
C HIS A 24 -13.54 -14.07 1.98
N GLY A 25 -13.72 -12.78 1.95
CA GLY A 25 -14.54 -12.07 0.96
C GLY A 25 -14.42 -10.56 1.08
N GLY A 26 -15.10 -9.83 0.21
CA GLY A 26 -15.05 -8.38 0.13
C GLY A 26 -13.83 -7.83 -0.60
N THR A 27 -13.58 -6.55 -0.41
CA THR A 27 -12.51 -5.82 -1.09
C THR A 27 -11.13 -6.33 -0.65
N PRO A 28 -10.26 -6.79 -1.57
CA PRO A 28 -8.89 -7.15 -1.25
C PRO A 28 -8.04 -5.90 -1.01
N VAL A 29 -7.22 -5.93 0.03
CA VAL A 29 -6.25 -4.90 0.37
C VAL A 29 -4.87 -5.52 0.48
N LEU A 30 -3.94 -5.10 -0.38
CA LEU A 30 -2.52 -5.40 -0.26
C LEU A 30 -1.95 -4.57 0.87
N ALA A 31 -1.53 -5.22 1.96
CA ALA A 31 -1.00 -4.60 3.17
C ALA A 31 0.53 -4.71 3.20
N LEU A 32 1.20 -3.57 3.27
CA LEU A 32 2.66 -3.44 3.16
C LEU A 32 3.27 -3.06 4.51
N PRO A 33 4.35 -3.75 4.95
CA PRO A 33 4.90 -3.59 6.28
C PRO A 33 5.67 -2.28 6.45
N ALA A 34 6.01 -1.95 7.70
CA ALA A 34 6.95 -0.89 8.02
C ALA A 34 8.38 -1.23 7.57
N ARG A 35 9.28 -0.31 7.81
CA ARG A 35 10.71 -0.37 7.48
C ARG A 35 11.36 -1.70 7.88
N GLY A 36 11.96 -2.37 6.88
CA GLY A 36 12.61 -3.66 7.06
C GLY A 36 11.67 -4.81 7.44
N GLY A 37 10.37 -4.60 7.31
CA GLY A 37 9.33 -5.49 7.80
C GLY A 37 9.02 -6.67 6.90
N ARG A 38 8.23 -7.59 7.44
CA ARG A 38 7.84 -8.86 6.83
C ARG A 38 6.31 -9.01 6.82
N PHE A 39 5.83 -9.98 6.05
CA PHE A 39 4.40 -10.30 5.90
C PHE A 39 3.65 -10.55 7.23
N TYR A 40 4.35 -10.92 8.29
CA TYR A 40 3.76 -11.21 9.61
C TYR A 40 3.72 -10.00 10.56
N ASP A 41 4.29 -8.84 10.18
CA ASP A 41 4.40 -7.69 11.10
C ASP A 41 3.03 -7.07 11.41
N TRP A 42 2.13 -7.05 10.44
CA TRP A 42 0.75 -6.62 10.67
C TRP A 42 0.03 -7.52 11.68
N GLU A 43 0.24 -8.85 11.60
CA GLU A 43 -0.31 -9.81 12.55
C GLU A 43 0.31 -9.66 13.94
N ASN A 44 1.65 -9.57 14.01
CA ASN A 44 2.37 -9.43 15.27
C ASN A 44 1.97 -8.16 16.04
N ASN A 45 1.47 -7.15 15.33
CA ASN A 45 1.03 -5.87 15.89
C ASN A 45 -0.51 -5.69 15.87
N ALA A 46 -1.26 -6.79 15.75
CA ALA A 46 -2.71 -6.85 15.89
C ALA A 46 -3.51 -5.96 14.90
N LEU A 47 -2.97 -5.65 13.71
CA LEU A 47 -3.72 -4.88 12.72
C LEU A 47 -4.88 -5.66 12.07
N PRO A 48 -4.79 -6.98 11.82
CA PRO A 48 -5.95 -7.77 11.41
C PRO A 48 -7.07 -7.74 12.46
N GLU A 49 -6.73 -7.67 13.75
CA GLU A 49 -7.68 -7.56 14.86
C GLU A 49 -8.38 -6.20 14.88
N ALA A 50 -7.68 -5.12 14.49
CA ALA A 50 -8.27 -3.77 14.40
C ALA A 50 -9.42 -3.70 13.37
N VAL A 51 -9.44 -4.59 12.39
CA VAL A 51 -10.48 -4.69 11.34
C VAL A 51 -11.25 -6.01 11.37
N ALA A 52 -11.21 -6.74 12.50
CA ALA A 52 -11.79 -8.07 12.62
C ALA A 52 -13.28 -8.14 12.22
N ALA A 53 -14.07 -7.13 12.56
CA ALA A 53 -15.48 -7.06 12.20
C ALA A 53 -15.69 -7.04 10.67
N LEU A 54 -14.86 -6.30 9.93
CA LEU A 54 -14.90 -6.23 8.46
C LEU A 54 -14.48 -7.56 7.83
N LEU A 55 -13.41 -8.17 8.35
CA LEU A 55 -12.90 -9.47 7.89
C LEU A 55 -13.94 -10.57 8.12
N GLN A 56 -14.57 -10.60 9.30
CA GLN A 56 -15.61 -11.57 9.65
C GLN A 56 -16.89 -11.38 8.83
N ALA A 57 -17.27 -10.13 8.57
CA ALA A 57 -18.43 -9.79 7.74
C ALA A 57 -18.17 -10.04 6.23
N GLY A 58 -16.95 -10.40 5.83
CA GLY A 58 -16.58 -10.60 4.43
C GLY A 58 -16.62 -9.32 3.60
N LYS A 59 -16.42 -8.16 4.22
CA LYS A 59 -16.36 -6.85 3.55
C LYS A 59 -14.93 -6.50 3.11
N LEU A 60 -13.93 -7.07 3.78
CA LEU A 60 -12.51 -6.80 3.59
C LEU A 60 -11.72 -8.11 3.60
N GLN A 61 -10.64 -8.17 2.82
CA GLN A 61 -9.58 -9.17 2.91
C GLN A 61 -8.25 -8.46 2.99
N LEU A 62 -7.35 -8.88 3.90
CA LEU A 62 -5.99 -8.38 3.95
C LEU A 62 -5.03 -9.39 3.33
N PHE A 63 -4.11 -8.90 2.50
CA PHE A 63 -2.99 -9.66 1.95
C PHE A 63 -1.70 -9.00 2.41
N CYS A 64 -1.17 -9.46 3.54
CA CYS A 64 0.05 -8.92 4.13
C CYS A 64 1.28 -9.52 3.44
N ALA A 65 2.08 -8.69 2.77
CA ALA A 65 3.23 -9.12 1.96
C ALA A 65 4.57 -8.76 2.60
N ASP A 66 5.63 -9.47 2.16
CA ASP A 66 7.00 -9.15 2.53
C ASP A 66 7.45 -7.81 1.96
N GLY A 67 8.22 -7.04 2.76
CA GLY A 67 9.07 -5.95 2.29
C GLY A 67 10.44 -6.44 1.82
N ILE A 68 11.14 -5.62 1.05
CA ILE A 68 12.54 -5.86 0.65
C ILE A 68 13.44 -4.65 0.93
N ASP A 69 13.05 -3.80 1.85
CA ASP A 69 13.73 -2.53 2.12
C ASP A 69 15.23 -2.69 2.43
N ALA A 70 15.60 -3.76 3.13
CA ALA A 70 17.00 -4.07 3.43
C ALA A 70 17.88 -4.23 2.17
N GLU A 71 17.29 -4.56 1.03
CA GLU A 71 17.97 -4.74 -0.25
C GLU A 71 17.71 -3.60 -1.24
N SER A 72 16.81 -2.68 -0.90
CA SER A 72 16.43 -1.52 -1.73
C SER A 72 16.63 -0.20 -0.97
N LEU A 73 15.59 0.31 -0.34
CA LEU A 73 15.59 1.63 0.31
C LEU A 73 16.65 1.77 1.41
N LEU A 74 16.94 0.70 2.14
CA LEU A 74 17.83 0.68 3.30
C LEU A 74 19.21 0.03 3.02
N ALA A 75 19.50 -0.39 1.80
CA ALA A 75 20.75 -1.05 1.42
C ALA A 75 21.93 -0.04 1.36
N GLY A 76 22.35 0.48 2.52
CA GLY A 76 23.36 1.56 2.62
C GLY A 76 24.74 1.24 2.03
N ASN A 77 25.06 -0.03 1.79
CA ASN A 77 26.32 -0.46 1.17
C ASN A 77 26.26 -0.51 -0.37
N ASP A 78 25.08 -0.33 -0.97
CA ASP A 78 24.90 -0.30 -2.42
C ASP A 78 24.82 1.13 -2.95
N THR A 79 25.08 1.28 -4.26
CA THR A 79 24.93 2.58 -4.91
C THR A 79 23.45 2.98 -4.98
N PRO A 80 23.11 4.29 -4.95
CA PRO A 80 21.74 4.76 -5.08
C PRO A 80 21.03 4.20 -6.31
N ARG A 81 21.71 4.14 -7.45
CA ARG A 81 21.17 3.55 -8.69
C ARG A 81 20.78 2.09 -8.53
N ARG A 82 21.65 1.25 -7.96
CA ARG A 82 21.38 -0.17 -7.77
C ARG A 82 20.23 -0.41 -6.78
N ARG A 83 20.15 0.39 -5.75
CA ARG A 83 19.06 0.40 -4.78
C ARG A 83 17.73 0.78 -5.44
N ALA A 84 17.73 1.79 -6.32
CA ALA A 84 16.57 2.20 -7.08
C ALA A 84 16.13 1.12 -8.11
N GLU A 85 17.06 0.40 -8.74
CA GLU A 85 16.77 -0.75 -9.60
C GLU A 85 16.11 -1.88 -8.82
N MET A 86 16.55 -2.16 -7.59
CA MET A 86 15.92 -3.16 -6.73
C MET A 86 14.52 -2.70 -6.29
N GLN A 87 14.34 -1.41 -5.98
CA GLN A 87 13.04 -0.82 -5.69
C GLN A 87 12.06 -0.96 -6.86
N GLU A 88 12.52 -0.75 -8.10
CA GLU A 88 11.69 -0.93 -9.29
C GLU A 88 11.30 -2.40 -9.52
N LYS A 89 12.21 -3.34 -9.26
CA LYS A 89 11.89 -4.78 -9.29
C LYS A 89 10.81 -5.14 -8.26
N TYR A 90 10.88 -4.55 -7.08
CA TYR A 90 9.84 -4.76 -6.06
C TYR A 90 8.50 -4.16 -6.50
N PHE A 91 8.51 -2.98 -7.09
CA PHE A 91 7.31 -2.42 -7.68
C PHE A 91 6.70 -3.33 -8.77
N CYS A 92 7.53 -3.91 -9.65
CA CYS A 92 7.08 -4.91 -10.64
C CYS A 92 6.48 -6.15 -9.95
N TYR A 93 7.14 -6.68 -8.92
CA TYR A 93 6.59 -7.78 -8.13
C TYR A 93 5.20 -7.44 -7.57
N LEU A 94 5.05 -6.30 -6.92
CA LEU A 94 3.77 -5.90 -6.33
C LEU A 94 2.66 -5.74 -7.38
N THR A 95 2.99 -5.18 -8.56
CA THR A 95 1.99 -4.76 -9.54
C THR A 95 1.74 -5.78 -10.65
N GLU A 96 2.73 -6.60 -11.02
CA GLU A 96 2.65 -7.51 -12.16
C GLU A 96 2.57 -8.99 -11.75
N GLU A 97 2.90 -9.30 -10.48
CA GLU A 97 2.83 -10.66 -9.95
C GLU A 97 1.83 -10.76 -8.79
N LEU A 98 2.07 -10.05 -7.68
CA LEU A 98 1.27 -10.19 -6.46
C LEU A 98 -0.16 -9.65 -6.62
N ALA A 99 -0.34 -8.46 -7.21
CA ALA A 99 -1.67 -7.88 -7.38
C ALA A 99 -2.59 -8.75 -8.27
N PRO A 100 -2.17 -9.26 -9.45
CA PRO A 100 -2.95 -10.23 -10.20
C PRO A 100 -3.26 -11.50 -9.39
N ARG A 101 -2.28 -12.01 -8.62
CA ARG A 101 -2.47 -13.18 -7.77
C ARG A 101 -3.51 -12.94 -6.68
N ILE A 102 -3.51 -11.78 -6.04
CA ILE A 102 -4.53 -11.39 -5.07
C ILE A 102 -5.93 -11.39 -5.70
N LEU A 103 -6.06 -10.84 -6.90
CA LEU A 103 -7.34 -10.83 -7.63
C LEU A 103 -7.81 -12.24 -7.98
N GLU A 104 -6.93 -13.14 -8.40
CA GLU A 104 -7.23 -14.57 -8.62
C GLU A 104 -7.72 -15.24 -7.34
N LEU A 105 -7.00 -15.06 -6.22
CA LEU A 105 -7.37 -15.65 -4.93
C LEU A 105 -8.70 -15.10 -4.39
N THR A 106 -9.03 -13.84 -4.74
CA THR A 106 -10.29 -13.22 -4.36
C THR A 106 -11.46 -13.74 -5.20
N ALA A 107 -11.26 -13.95 -6.50
CA ALA A 107 -12.26 -14.45 -7.43
C ALA A 107 -12.53 -15.96 -7.31
N ALA A 108 -11.63 -16.72 -6.66
CA ALA A 108 -11.75 -18.16 -6.54
C ALA A 108 -13.01 -18.55 -5.74
N PRO A 109 -13.89 -19.43 -6.27
CA PRO A 109 -15.09 -19.88 -5.55
C PRO A 109 -14.70 -20.54 -4.23
N LYS A 110 -15.42 -20.22 -3.15
CA LYS A 110 -15.27 -20.91 -1.87
C LYS A 110 -15.56 -22.38 -2.06
N ALA A 111 -14.76 -23.26 -1.48
CA ALA A 111 -14.94 -24.72 -1.54
C ALA A 111 -16.34 -25.19 -1.05
N ALA A 112 -17.06 -24.35 -0.32
CA ALA A 112 -18.43 -24.60 0.14
C ALA A 112 -19.52 -24.26 -0.91
N ASP A 113 -19.22 -23.41 -1.90
CA ASP A 113 -20.18 -22.90 -2.88
C ASP A 113 -20.18 -23.65 -4.23
N ALA A 114 -19.49 -24.79 -4.31
CA ALA A 114 -19.38 -25.61 -5.52
C ALA A 114 -20.73 -26.18 -6.04
N LYS A 115 -21.86 -25.80 -5.44
CA LYS A 115 -23.23 -26.14 -5.87
C LYS A 115 -24.10 -24.94 -6.25
N ALA A 116 -23.58 -23.72 -6.20
CA ALA A 116 -24.34 -22.52 -6.56
C ALA A 116 -24.10 -22.15 -8.03
N GLU A 117 -25.21 -22.02 -8.72
CA GLU A 117 -25.46 -21.74 -10.13
C GLU A 117 -24.61 -20.64 -10.76
N LYS A 118 -24.50 -20.75 -12.10
CA LYS A 118 -24.05 -19.80 -13.11
C LYS A 118 -23.92 -18.36 -12.59
N ALA A 119 -22.67 -17.96 -12.29
CA ALA A 119 -22.34 -16.57 -12.00
C ALA A 119 -22.87 -15.67 -13.13
N ASP A 120 -23.68 -14.71 -12.74
CA ASP A 120 -24.14 -13.62 -13.59
C ASP A 120 -22.91 -12.91 -14.20
N LYS A 121 -22.89 -12.74 -15.52
CA LYS A 121 -21.74 -12.19 -16.28
C LYS A 121 -21.55 -10.68 -16.09
N THR A 122 -22.20 -10.07 -15.13
CA THR A 122 -21.98 -8.70 -14.67
C THR A 122 -21.15 -8.66 -13.41
N ALA A 123 -20.11 -9.52 -13.28
CA ALA A 123 -19.19 -9.43 -12.17
C ALA A 123 -18.58 -8.02 -12.14
N GLU A 124 -18.96 -7.20 -11.18
CA GLU A 124 -18.33 -5.92 -10.90
C GLU A 124 -16.82 -6.16 -10.80
N LYS A 125 -16.03 -5.31 -11.47
CA LYS A 125 -14.57 -5.41 -11.42
C LYS A 125 -14.13 -5.34 -9.96
N THR A 126 -13.52 -6.42 -9.47
CA THR A 126 -12.98 -6.45 -8.11
C THR A 126 -11.97 -5.32 -7.94
N GLU A 127 -12.26 -4.39 -7.05
CA GLU A 127 -11.38 -3.27 -6.74
C GLU A 127 -10.28 -3.72 -5.78
N LEU A 128 -9.02 -3.61 -6.20
CA LEU A 128 -7.87 -3.85 -5.33
C LEU A 128 -7.45 -2.54 -4.67
N TRP A 129 -7.26 -2.57 -3.36
CA TRP A 129 -6.68 -1.48 -2.59
C TRP A 129 -5.28 -1.83 -2.12
N CYS A 130 -4.51 -0.83 -1.73
CA CYS A 130 -3.27 -1.03 -1.00
C CYS A 130 -3.27 -0.19 0.29
N ALA A 131 -2.57 -0.69 1.30
CA ALA A 131 -2.37 0.01 2.56
C ALA A 131 -0.94 -0.20 3.04
N GLY A 132 -0.39 0.74 3.77
CA GLY A 132 0.94 0.59 4.32
C GLY A 132 1.22 1.58 5.44
N VAL A 133 2.25 1.27 6.20
CA VAL A 133 2.75 2.06 7.31
C VAL A 133 4.24 2.35 7.11
N ASP A 134 4.74 3.54 7.46
CA ASP A 134 6.14 3.96 7.27
C ASP A 134 6.59 3.77 5.80
N THR A 135 7.61 2.95 5.50
CA THR A 135 8.03 2.63 4.13
C THR A 135 6.95 1.88 3.35
N GLY A 136 6.12 1.09 4.00
CA GLY A 136 4.95 0.47 3.38
C GLY A 136 3.93 1.50 2.89
N ALA A 137 3.77 2.63 3.59
CA ALA A 137 2.92 3.73 3.14
C ALA A 137 3.46 4.36 1.84
N TYR A 138 4.78 4.60 1.77
CA TYR A 138 5.44 5.02 0.55
C TYR A 138 5.15 4.06 -0.61
N GLN A 139 5.30 2.75 -0.39
CA GLN A 139 5.04 1.73 -1.40
C GLN A 139 3.57 1.72 -1.86
N ALA A 140 2.62 1.79 -0.92
CA ALA A 140 1.20 1.80 -1.21
C ALA A 140 0.79 3.02 -2.07
N VAL A 141 1.26 4.20 -1.70
CA VAL A 141 0.99 5.43 -2.46
C VAL A 141 1.66 5.41 -3.83
N ASN A 142 2.90 4.90 -3.93
CA ASN A 142 3.60 4.70 -5.20
C ASN A 142 2.82 3.75 -6.14
N CYS A 143 2.31 2.64 -5.62
CA CYS A 143 1.46 1.70 -6.36
C CYS A 143 0.17 2.38 -6.87
N ARG A 144 -0.55 3.08 -6.00
CA ARG A 144 -1.80 3.78 -6.35
C ARG A 144 -1.58 4.83 -7.44
N LEU A 145 -0.57 5.68 -7.28
CA LEU A 145 -0.32 6.77 -8.22
C LEU A 145 0.17 6.25 -9.58
N ARG A 146 1.04 5.26 -9.60
CA ARG A 146 1.61 4.71 -10.85
C ARG A 146 0.72 3.71 -11.57
N ARG A 147 -0.19 3.03 -10.87
CA ARG A 147 -1.09 2.00 -11.43
C ARG A 147 -2.56 2.23 -10.99
N PRO A 148 -3.14 3.41 -11.28
CA PRO A 148 -4.49 3.75 -10.83
C PRO A 148 -5.58 2.87 -11.46
N ALA A 149 -5.33 2.22 -12.59
CA ALA A 149 -6.23 1.25 -13.19
C ALA A 149 -6.24 -0.11 -12.46
N LEU A 150 -5.18 -0.41 -11.70
CA LEU A 150 -5.01 -1.64 -10.93
C LEU A 150 -5.45 -1.46 -9.48
N PHE A 151 -5.01 -0.37 -8.85
CA PHE A 151 -5.35 -0.05 -7.46
C PHE A 151 -6.44 1.03 -7.43
N ALA A 152 -7.62 0.69 -6.95
CA ALA A 152 -8.75 1.61 -6.80
C ALA A 152 -8.49 2.65 -5.71
N GLY A 153 -7.69 2.30 -4.69
CA GLY A 153 -7.32 3.23 -3.64
C GLY A 153 -6.08 2.84 -2.85
N ALA A 154 -5.62 3.78 -2.00
CA ALA A 154 -4.52 3.55 -1.07
C ALA A 154 -4.76 4.23 0.29
N ILE A 155 -4.24 3.59 1.35
CA ILE A 155 -4.13 4.13 2.70
C ILE A 155 -2.65 4.20 3.07
N GLY A 156 -2.11 5.39 3.26
CA GLY A 156 -0.72 5.62 3.66
C GLY A 156 -0.65 6.24 5.06
N LEU A 157 -0.05 5.52 6.00
CA LEU A 157 0.07 5.93 7.40
C LEU A 157 1.54 6.23 7.73
N SER A 158 1.82 7.45 8.17
CA SER A 158 3.16 7.94 8.54
C SER A 158 4.23 7.69 7.46
N GLY A 159 3.89 7.93 6.18
CA GLY A 159 4.77 7.65 5.04
C GLY A 159 5.81 8.73 4.78
N LEU A 160 6.96 8.31 4.22
CA LEU A 160 7.96 9.20 3.64
C LEU A 160 7.83 9.17 2.12
N TYR A 161 7.37 10.25 1.51
CA TYR A 161 6.95 10.26 0.10
C TYR A 161 7.98 10.87 -0.85
N ASP A 162 9.07 11.47 -0.34
CA ASP A 162 10.21 11.87 -1.16
C ASP A 162 11.25 10.75 -1.22
N ALA A 163 11.32 10.05 -2.37
CA ALA A 163 12.28 8.97 -2.55
C ALA A 163 13.74 9.42 -2.36
N ALA A 164 14.09 10.67 -2.64
CA ALA A 164 15.45 11.18 -2.46
C ALA A 164 15.97 11.05 -1.01
N ARG A 165 15.07 11.00 -0.02
CA ARG A 165 15.44 10.73 1.38
C ARG A 165 16.15 9.38 1.54
N PHE A 166 15.72 8.37 0.79
CA PHE A 166 16.31 7.03 0.84
C PHE A 166 17.60 6.92 0.02
N PHE A 167 17.81 7.79 -0.97
CA PHE A 167 18.92 7.71 -1.93
C PHE A 167 19.99 8.79 -1.75
N GLY A 168 20.12 9.37 -0.54
CA GLY A 168 21.15 10.36 -0.23
C GLY A 168 20.99 11.69 -0.97
N GLY A 169 19.78 12.03 -1.35
CA GLY A 169 19.48 13.26 -2.10
C GLY A 169 19.67 13.14 -3.62
N GLU A 170 20.12 11.98 -4.11
CA GLU A 170 20.21 11.74 -5.56
C GLU A 170 18.81 11.66 -6.19
N ALA A 171 18.70 12.13 -7.43
CA ALA A 171 17.45 12.24 -8.16
C ALA A 171 17.65 11.92 -9.65
N ASP A 172 18.01 10.66 -9.94
CA ASP A 172 17.95 10.18 -11.33
C ASP A 172 16.51 9.84 -11.73
N ASP A 173 16.27 9.60 -13.03
CA ASP A 173 14.93 9.32 -13.57
C ASP A 173 14.23 8.16 -12.90
N LEU A 174 14.98 7.14 -12.43
CA LEU A 174 14.43 5.98 -11.79
C LEU A 174 14.03 6.28 -10.34
N ILE A 175 14.83 7.06 -9.62
CA ILE A 175 14.55 7.54 -8.28
C ILE A 175 13.31 8.44 -8.30
N LEU A 176 13.29 9.42 -9.23
CA LEU A 176 12.16 10.34 -9.39
C LEU A 176 10.87 9.59 -9.74
N ARG A 177 10.94 8.58 -10.61
CA ARG A 177 9.79 7.73 -10.96
C ARG A 177 9.20 7.03 -9.73
N ASN A 178 10.02 6.68 -8.77
CA ASN A 178 9.60 6.05 -7.52
C ASN A 178 9.32 7.06 -6.40
N SER A 179 9.29 8.37 -6.66
CA SER A 179 8.98 9.39 -5.66
C SER A 179 7.54 9.87 -5.78
N PRO A 180 6.60 9.43 -4.93
CA PRO A 180 5.23 9.93 -4.94
C PRO A 180 5.16 11.46 -4.93
N LEU A 181 6.01 12.10 -4.15
CA LEU A 181 6.02 13.56 -4.02
C LEU A 181 6.54 14.28 -5.27
N LYS A 182 7.59 13.77 -5.93
CA LYS A 182 8.28 14.49 -7.02
C LYS A 182 7.83 14.09 -8.42
N ALA A 183 7.25 12.90 -8.58
CA ALA A 183 6.83 12.40 -9.88
C ALA A 183 5.47 12.98 -10.33
N LEU A 184 4.72 13.64 -9.43
CA LEU A 184 3.33 13.99 -9.63
C LEU A 184 2.99 14.91 -10.81
N PRO A 185 3.62 16.05 -11.07
CA PRO A 185 2.99 16.97 -12.02
C PRO A 185 3.50 16.89 -13.46
N GLU A 186 4.76 16.52 -13.71
CA GLU A 186 5.43 16.88 -14.95
C GLU A 186 5.90 15.72 -15.83
N ASN A 187 5.96 14.50 -15.31
CA ASN A 187 6.69 13.42 -15.97
C ASN A 187 5.85 12.36 -16.71
N GLY A 188 4.52 12.54 -16.84
CA GLY A 188 3.67 11.65 -17.66
C GLY A 188 3.58 10.17 -17.20
N ILE A 189 4.06 9.86 -16.00
CA ILE A 189 4.14 8.49 -15.48
C ILE A 189 2.77 8.02 -14.93
N TYR A 190 1.87 8.97 -14.65
CA TYR A 190 0.57 8.72 -14.05
C TYR A 190 -0.56 8.89 -15.04
N ASP A 191 -1.56 8.01 -14.99
CA ASP A 191 -2.83 8.26 -15.66
C ASP A 191 -3.62 9.33 -14.88
N ARG A 192 -3.29 10.59 -15.17
CA ARG A 192 -3.91 11.74 -14.53
C ARG A 192 -5.43 11.76 -14.66
N LYS A 193 -5.99 11.23 -15.75
CA LYS A 193 -7.44 11.23 -15.96
C LYS A 193 -8.13 10.30 -14.97
N LEU A 194 -7.58 9.10 -14.75
CA LEU A 194 -8.09 8.15 -13.77
C LEU A 194 -7.95 8.69 -12.35
N LEU A 195 -6.80 9.29 -12.02
CA LEU A 195 -6.57 9.86 -10.69
C LEU A 195 -7.47 11.05 -10.41
N ALA A 196 -7.65 11.97 -11.37
CA ALA A 196 -8.49 13.15 -11.21
C ALA A 196 -10.00 12.82 -11.17
N ALA A 197 -10.41 11.70 -11.73
CA ALA A 197 -11.80 11.23 -11.70
C ALA A 197 -12.12 10.39 -10.46
N ALA A 198 -11.13 10.09 -9.62
CA ALA A 198 -11.31 9.29 -8.43
C ALA A 198 -11.97 10.08 -7.28
N ASP A 199 -12.62 9.36 -6.37
CA ASP A 199 -13.12 9.94 -5.12
C ASP A 199 -11.94 10.36 -4.21
N GLU A 200 -12.11 11.43 -3.42
CA GLU A 200 -11.07 11.89 -2.49
C GLU A 200 -10.66 10.82 -1.47
N ASN A 201 -11.61 9.97 -1.06
CA ASN A 201 -11.32 8.86 -0.16
C ASN A 201 -10.55 7.70 -0.82
N SER A 202 -10.31 7.75 -2.13
CA SER A 202 -9.48 6.76 -2.82
C SER A 202 -7.98 6.91 -2.53
N LEU A 203 -7.55 8.03 -1.94
CA LEU A 203 -6.19 8.22 -1.44
C LEU A 203 -6.25 8.86 -0.06
N LEU A 204 -6.05 8.05 0.97
CA LEU A 204 -6.05 8.46 2.37
C LEU A 204 -4.62 8.50 2.90
N LEU A 205 -4.23 9.65 3.43
CA LEU A 205 -2.93 9.87 4.03
C LEU A 205 -3.14 10.31 5.48
N CYS A 206 -2.38 9.73 6.40
CA CYS A 206 -2.37 10.14 7.80
C CYS A 206 -0.95 10.21 8.36
N ALA A 207 -0.73 11.17 9.25
CA ALA A 207 0.48 11.25 10.07
C ALA A 207 0.13 11.85 11.43
N GLY A 208 0.88 11.50 12.47
CA GLY A 208 0.79 12.12 13.80
C GLY A 208 1.61 13.38 13.93
N GLN A 209 1.65 13.90 15.15
CA GLN A 209 2.50 15.02 15.57
C GLN A 209 3.34 14.67 16.82
N GLY A 210 3.33 13.41 17.23
CA GLY A 210 4.07 12.89 18.37
C GLY A 210 5.48 12.42 18.03
N GLY A 211 6.02 11.51 18.85
CA GLY A 211 7.39 11.05 18.70
C GLY A 211 7.68 10.42 17.34
N TYR A 212 8.75 10.86 16.68
CA TYR A 212 9.25 10.38 15.39
C TYR A 212 8.33 10.60 14.16
N GLU A 213 7.31 11.47 14.28
CA GLU A 213 6.38 11.80 13.18
C GLU A 213 6.78 13.02 12.34
N ASP A 214 7.77 13.81 12.76
CA ASP A 214 8.10 15.10 12.11
C ASP A 214 8.38 14.96 10.61
N ASP A 215 9.17 13.97 10.19
CA ASP A 215 9.49 13.72 8.78
C ASP A 215 8.28 13.19 8.00
N ALA A 216 7.52 12.26 8.57
CA ALA A 216 6.33 11.69 7.96
C ALA A 216 5.23 12.74 7.80
N ARG A 217 5.03 13.59 8.81
CA ARG A 217 4.11 14.72 8.74
C ARG A 217 4.51 15.71 7.66
N ALA A 218 5.79 16.13 7.63
CA ALA A 218 6.28 17.06 6.63
C ALA A 218 6.09 16.54 5.20
N ASP A 219 6.40 15.27 4.95
CA ASP A 219 6.21 14.63 3.64
C ASP A 219 4.72 14.46 3.30
N THR A 220 3.87 14.16 4.28
CA THR A 220 2.41 14.06 4.08
C THR A 220 1.80 15.42 3.70
N GLU A 221 2.18 16.49 4.39
CA GLU A 221 1.74 17.86 4.08
C GLU A 221 2.26 18.32 2.70
N ALA A 222 3.52 18.00 2.37
CA ALA A 222 4.12 18.30 1.07
C ALA A 222 3.44 17.53 -0.07
N LEU A 223 3.13 16.24 0.13
CA LEU A 223 2.41 15.44 -0.86
C LEU A 223 0.99 15.96 -1.07
N ARG A 224 0.28 16.34 0.00
CA ARG A 224 -1.02 17.01 -0.10
C ARG A 224 -0.93 18.24 -0.99
N ALA A 225 0.01 19.14 -0.70
CA ALA A 225 0.17 20.37 -1.49
C ALA A 225 0.48 20.09 -2.97
N ALA A 226 1.27 19.05 -3.26
CA ALA A 226 1.57 18.64 -4.64
C ALA A 226 0.34 18.04 -5.35
N LEU A 227 -0.47 17.23 -4.65
CA LEU A 227 -1.73 16.68 -5.17
C LEU A 227 -2.75 17.78 -5.44
N ASP A 228 -2.91 18.72 -4.51
CA ASP A 228 -3.80 19.88 -4.67
C ASP A 228 -3.38 20.74 -5.89
N ALA A 229 -2.07 21.02 -6.06
CA ALA A 229 -1.55 21.74 -7.21
C ALA A 229 -1.77 20.99 -8.54
N ALA A 230 -1.79 19.67 -8.50
CA ALA A 230 -2.09 18.80 -9.64
C ALA A 230 -3.60 18.62 -9.88
N ALA A 231 -4.47 19.13 -9.02
CA ALA A 231 -5.91 18.88 -8.99
C ALA A 231 -6.24 17.37 -8.91
N LEU A 232 -5.52 16.65 -8.07
CA LEU A 232 -5.72 15.23 -7.78
C LEU A 232 -6.36 15.09 -6.39
N PRO A 233 -7.54 14.42 -6.27
CA PRO A 233 -8.24 14.32 -5.01
C PRO A 233 -7.50 13.41 -4.02
N CYS A 234 -7.44 13.84 -2.75
CA CYS A 234 -6.93 13.05 -1.65
C CYS A 234 -7.58 13.51 -0.33
N HIS A 235 -7.68 12.60 0.62
CA HIS A 235 -8.05 12.90 1.98
C HIS A 235 -6.82 12.82 2.89
N VAL A 236 -6.54 13.89 3.64
CA VAL A 236 -5.37 13.97 4.52
C VAL A 236 -5.79 14.33 5.93
N GLU A 237 -5.36 13.54 6.90
CA GLU A 237 -5.52 13.83 8.33
C GLU A 237 -4.16 13.96 9.02
N ILE A 238 -4.01 15.01 9.83
CA ILE A 238 -2.87 15.15 10.74
C ILE A 238 -3.41 15.02 12.16
N TRP A 239 -3.05 13.93 12.82
CA TRP A 239 -3.53 13.64 14.18
C TRP A 239 -2.72 14.38 15.25
N GLY A 240 -3.13 14.28 16.51
CA GLY A 240 -2.60 15.08 17.61
C GLY A 240 -1.15 14.76 17.99
N SER A 241 -0.62 15.57 18.95
CA SER A 241 0.76 15.42 19.45
C SER A 241 0.97 14.19 20.35
N ASP A 242 -0.08 13.49 20.67
CA ASP A 242 -0.07 12.19 21.37
C ASP A 242 0.09 11.01 20.41
N VAL A 243 0.01 11.23 19.09
CA VAL A 243 0.12 10.20 18.05
C VAL A 243 1.56 10.07 17.57
N SER A 244 2.21 8.98 17.96
CA SER A 244 3.61 8.66 17.65
C SER A 244 3.73 7.68 16.49
N HIS A 245 4.93 7.62 15.90
CA HIS A 245 5.29 6.73 14.78
C HIS A 245 5.44 5.29 15.27
N ASP A 246 4.34 4.61 15.53
CA ASP A 246 4.31 3.25 16.05
C ASP A 246 3.07 2.45 15.67
N TRP A 247 3.17 1.13 15.84
CA TRP A 247 2.14 0.17 15.48
C TRP A 247 0.81 0.33 16.23
N TYR A 248 0.83 0.86 17.45
CA TYR A 248 -0.40 1.10 18.20
C TYR A 248 -1.28 2.13 17.48
N TRP A 249 -0.68 3.25 17.09
CA TRP A 249 -1.39 4.32 16.40
C TRP A 249 -1.78 3.91 14.97
N TRP A 250 -0.89 3.27 14.23
CA TRP A 250 -1.21 2.75 12.89
C TRP A 250 -2.37 1.76 12.91
N GLY A 251 -2.50 0.94 13.97
CA GLY A 251 -3.67 0.07 14.16
C GLY A 251 -4.97 0.85 14.38
N LYS A 252 -4.93 1.98 15.11
CA LYS A 252 -6.09 2.87 15.30
C LYS A 252 -6.49 3.58 14.03
N GLU A 253 -5.52 4.16 13.33
CA GLU A 253 -5.70 4.86 12.06
C GLU A 253 -6.25 3.91 10.99
N PHE A 254 -5.63 2.76 10.80
CA PHE A 254 -6.06 1.76 9.84
C PHE A 254 -7.49 1.27 10.14
N GLY A 255 -7.79 0.97 11.40
CA GLY A 255 -9.13 0.55 11.81
C GLY A 255 -10.20 1.57 11.48
N LEU A 256 -9.91 2.87 11.74
CA LEU A 256 -10.82 3.97 11.45
C LEU A 256 -11.05 4.12 9.92
N PHE A 257 -9.97 4.18 9.15
CA PHE A 257 -10.08 4.38 7.70
C PHE A 257 -10.68 3.16 6.99
N ALA A 258 -10.34 1.95 7.41
CA ALA A 258 -10.95 0.75 6.87
C ALA A 258 -12.47 0.70 7.15
N ALA A 259 -12.91 1.10 8.34
CA ALA A 259 -14.33 1.19 8.67
C ALA A 259 -15.06 2.25 7.83
N ARG A 260 -14.41 3.37 7.52
CA ARG A 260 -14.95 4.44 6.68
C ARG A 260 -15.12 4.01 5.22
N ILE A 261 -14.17 3.24 4.68
CA ILE A 261 -14.15 2.87 3.26
C ILE A 261 -14.94 1.58 3.00
N PHE A 262 -14.77 0.58 3.85
CA PHE A 262 -15.28 -0.77 3.63
C PHE A 262 -16.44 -1.12 4.58
N GLY A 263 -16.81 -0.24 5.47
CA GLY A 263 -17.82 -0.42 6.54
C GLY A 263 -19.30 -0.36 6.15
#